data_4420da48a3426eb63dc6392723a360ea
#
_entry.id   4420da48a3426eb63dc6392723a360ea
#
_cell.length_a   1.000
_cell.length_b   1.000
_cell.length_c   1.000
_cell.angle_alpha   90.00
_cell.angle_beta   90.00
_cell.angle_gamma   90.00
#
_symmetry.space_group_name_H-M   'P 1'
#
loop_
_entity.id
_entity.type
_entity.pdbx_description
1 polymer ?
#
loop_
_entity_poly.entity_id
_entity_poly.type
_entity_poly.pdbx_seq_one_letter_code
_entity_poly.pdbx_strand_id
1 'polypeptide(L)'
;DAAKFQHFTAETIVSDKGFRSLGGQQSHQSRWKKSVFDVYQDASIDQDWTPILKETCNKAGIAFLTSPYSYELVDKVDDFLSAYKIGSGDITWLGIVDYIASKNKPVLLATGASTIDEVEMAMSTLLNHTNDVVLMQCNTNYTASLENFKYINLNVLKEYGRKYSDIILGLSDHTPGHATVLGAVTMGARVIEKHFTDDTTREGPDHKFSMDFNTWKDMVSRTRELENSLGLEIKKVEDNEAETVVLQRRSIRIKKDLAAGDMVREDDL
;
A
#
# COMPACT_ATOMS: atom_id res chain seq x y z
N ASP A 1 -12.43 -2.00 -1.24
CA ASP A 1 -12.18 -2.40 -2.62
C ASP A 1 -11.79 -3.90 -2.70
N ALA A 2 -10.93 -4.42 -1.78
CA ALA A 2 -10.53 -5.82 -1.72
C ALA A 2 -10.22 -6.27 -0.29
N ALA A 3 -10.43 -7.55 0.01
CA ALA A 3 -9.88 -8.22 1.18
C ALA A 3 -8.82 -9.22 0.74
N LYS A 4 -7.62 -9.13 1.33
CA LYS A 4 -6.52 -10.04 1.06
C LYS A 4 -6.29 -10.96 2.25
N PHE A 5 -6.18 -12.24 1.95
CA PHE A 5 -5.85 -13.31 2.89
C PHE A 5 -4.44 -13.86 2.62
N GLN A 6 -4.01 -14.82 3.42
CA GLN A 6 -2.73 -15.49 3.26
C GLN A 6 -2.94 -17.00 3.37
N HIS A 7 -2.67 -17.72 2.27
CA HIS A 7 -2.75 -19.17 2.24
C HIS A 7 -1.36 -19.76 2.45
N PHE A 8 -1.12 -20.22 3.67
CA PHE A 8 0.11 -20.91 4.06
C PHE A 8 -0.19 -22.04 5.05
N THR A 9 0.74 -22.96 5.18
CA THR A 9 0.92 -23.80 6.36
C THR A 9 2.20 -23.37 7.05
N ALA A 10 2.40 -23.75 8.32
CA ALA A 10 3.64 -23.38 9.01
C ALA A 10 4.88 -23.83 8.23
N GLU A 11 4.83 -25.01 7.61
CA GLU A 11 5.93 -25.59 6.83
C GLU A 11 6.23 -24.81 5.54
N THR A 12 5.25 -24.13 4.95
CA THR A 12 5.44 -23.37 3.69
C THR A 12 5.99 -21.98 3.91
N ILE A 13 5.95 -21.44 5.14
CA ILE A 13 6.35 -20.06 5.43
C ILE A 13 7.54 -19.96 6.39
N VAL A 14 7.74 -20.95 7.28
CA VAL A 14 8.82 -20.92 8.26
C VAL A 14 9.54 -22.27 8.37
N SER A 15 10.86 -22.21 8.55
CA SER A 15 11.66 -23.38 8.90
C SER A 15 11.84 -23.46 10.43
N ASP A 16 11.18 -24.40 11.09
CA ASP A 16 11.32 -24.60 12.55
C ASP A 16 12.78 -24.76 12.96
N LYS A 17 13.53 -25.60 12.23
CA LYS A 17 14.96 -25.81 12.48
C LYS A 17 15.76 -24.52 12.24
N GLY A 18 15.46 -23.77 11.18
CA GLY A 18 16.11 -22.51 10.87
C GLY A 18 15.92 -21.49 11.97
N PHE A 19 14.68 -21.26 12.41
CA PHE A 19 14.37 -20.31 13.48
C PHE A 19 14.99 -20.70 14.83
N ARG A 20 15.00 -22.00 15.20
CA ARG A 20 15.67 -22.48 16.42
C ARG A 20 17.19 -22.26 16.37
N SER A 21 17.80 -22.30 15.19
CA SER A 21 19.25 -22.09 15.02
C SER A 21 19.69 -20.64 15.16
N LEU A 22 18.76 -19.66 15.08
CA LEU A 22 19.07 -18.24 15.30
C LEU A 22 19.34 -17.88 16.77
N GLY A 23 19.20 -18.82 17.69
CA GLY A 23 19.49 -18.62 19.13
C GLY A 23 18.48 -17.75 19.87
N GLY A 24 17.39 -17.35 19.25
CA GLY A 24 16.30 -16.56 19.82
C GLY A 24 15.42 -15.93 18.75
N GLN A 25 14.20 -15.57 19.15
CA GLN A 25 13.25 -14.87 18.30
C GLN A 25 13.70 -13.41 18.12
N GLN A 26 13.54 -12.87 16.90
CA GLN A 26 13.98 -11.52 16.54
C GLN A 26 12.80 -10.60 16.23
N SER A 27 13.06 -9.27 16.20
CA SER A 27 12.06 -8.25 15.83
C SER A 27 10.78 -8.36 16.67
N HIS A 28 9.60 -8.25 16.05
CA HIS A 28 8.28 -8.38 16.69
C HIS A 28 8.05 -9.77 17.28
N GLN A 29 8.67 -10.83 16.73
CA GLN A 29 8.55 -12.22 17.17
C GLN A 29 9.18 -12.46 18.56
N SER A 30 10.14 -11.62 18.97
CA SER A 30 10.83 -11.73 20.26
C SER A 30 9.88 -11.66 21.48
N ARG A 31 8.67 -11.20 21.28
CA ARG A 31 7.64 -11.07 22.33
C ARG A 31 6.67 -12.24 22.37
N TRP A 32 6.74 -13.17 21.41
CA TRP A 32 5.85 -14.32 21.36
C TRP A 32 6.22 -15.36 22.41
N LYS A 33 5.22 -15.91 23.10
CA LYS A 33 5.39 -16.95 24.11
C LYS A 33 5.63 -18.33 23.50
N LYS A 34 5.05 -18.58 22.32
CA LYS A 34 5.20 -19.81 21.56
C LYS A 34 6.37 -19.68 20.58
N SER A 35 6.85 -20.82 20.07
CA SER A 35 7.81 -20.81 18.97
C SER A 35 7.23 -20.11 17.72
N VAL A 36 8.09 -19.60 16.84
CA VAL A 36 7.64 -18.99 15.59
C VAL A 36 6.81 -19.97 14.78
N PHE A 37 7.23 -21.22 14.69
CA PHE A 37 6.50 -22.28 14.00
C PHE A 37 5.10 -22.49 14.55
N ASP A 38 4.96 -22.62 15.88
CA ASP A 38 3.66 -22.84 16.52
C ASP A 38 2.71 -21.65 16.31
N VAL A 39 3.23 -20.42 16.34
CA VAL A 39 2.40 -19.22 16.06
C VAL A 39 1.86 -19.24 14.63
N TYR A 40 2.69 -19.58 13.65
CA TYR A 40 2.24 -19.68 12.26
C TYR A 40 1.33 -20.90 12.05
N GLN A 41 1.53 -21.99 12.79
CA GLN A 41 0.62 -23.14 12.73
C GLN A 41 -0.79 -22.75 13.22
N ASP A 42 -0.88 -22.03 14.35
CA ASP A 42 -2.15 -21.53 14.88
C ASP A 42 -2.82 -20.50 13.96
N ALA A 43 -2.04 -19.73 13.20
CA ALA A 43 -2.51 -18.69 12.29
C ALA A 43 -2.76 -19.19 10.84
N SER A 44 -2.43 -20.46 10.56
CA SER A 44 -2.71 -21.05 9.24
C SER A 44 -4.21 -21.09 8.98
N ILE A 45 -4.61 -20.62 7.79
CA ILE A 45 -6.00 -20.64 7.38
C ILE A 45 -6.42 -22.06 6.99
N ASP A 46 -7.60 -22.49 7.44
CA ASP A 46 -8.22 -23.69 6.92
C ASP A 46 -8.56 -23.49 5.44
N GLN A 47 -7.99 -24.32 4.59
CA GLN A 47 -8.14 -24.20 3.14
C GLN A 47 -9.59 -24.38 2.67
N ASP A 48 -10.41 -25.12 3.42
CA ASP A 48 -11.85 -25.30 3.16
C ASP A 48 -12.65 -23.99 3.36
N TRP A 49 -12.07 -22.98 3.97
CA TRP A 49 -12.67 -21.66 4.10
C TRP A 49 -12.58 -20.82 2.83
N THR A 50 -11.73 -21.17 1.87
CA THR A 50 -11.51 -20.37 0.65
C THR A 50 -12.81 -20.04 -0.10
N PRO A 51 -13.71 -21.00 -0.38
CA PRO A 51 -14.99 -20.70 -1.03
C PRO A 51 -15.89 -19.78 -0.19
N ILE A 52 -15.88 -19.96 1.13
CA ILE A 52 -16.70 -19.16 2.07
C ILE A 52 -16.20 -17.71 2.10
N LEU A 53 -14.89 -17.52 2.16
CA LEU A 53 -14.27 -16.20 2.15
C LEU A 53 -14.52 -15.49 0.82
N LYS A 54 -14.39 -16.19 -0.31
CA LYS A 54 -14.71 -15.68 -1.63
C LYS A 54 -16.16 -15.24 -1.73
N GLU A 55 -17.09 -16.07 -1.28
CA GLU A 55 -18.52 -15.74 -1.28
C GLU A 55 -18.82 -14.53 -0.39
N THR A 56 -18.18 -14.45 0.77
CA THR A 56 -18.33 -13.31 1.70
C THR A 56 -17.84 -12.01 1.07
N CYS A 57 -16.69 -12.03 0.39
CA CYS A 57 -16.20 -10.89 -0.37
C CYS A 57 -17.18 -10.49 -1.48
N ASN A 58 -17.69 -11.45 -2.23
CA ASN A 58 -18.67 -11.20 -3.29
C ASN A 58 -19.96 -10.54 -2.74
N LYS A 59 -20.49 -11.03 -1.61
CA LYS A 59 -21.64 -10.43 -0.93
C LYS A 59 -21.38 -9.01 -0.46
N ALA A 60 -20.14 -8.72 -0.04
CA ALA A 60 -19.71 -7.40 0.36
C ALA A 60 -19.36 -6.46 -0.82
N GLY A 61 -19.39 -6.95 -2.06
CA GLY A 61 -19.06 -6.18 -3.27
C GLY A 61 -17.58 -5.83 -3.37
N ILE A 62 -16.69 -6.64 -2.78
CA ILE A 62 -15.23 -6.44 -2.79
C ILE A 62 -14.50 -7.63 -3.43
N ALA A 63 -13.29 -7.39 -3.94
CA ALA A 63 -12.47 -8.45 -4.51
C ALA A 63 -11.88 -9.35 -3.40
N PHE A 64 -11.78 -10.65 -3.69
CA PHE A 64 -11.04 -11.62 -2.88
C PHE A 64 -9.65 -11.79 -3.46
N LEU A 65 -8.63 -11.54 -2.64
CA LEU A 65 -7.22 -11.73 -2.99
C LEU A 65 -6.54 -12.62 -1.95
N THR A 66 -5.45 -13.26 -2.33
CA THR A 66 -4.58 -13.94 -1.36
C THR A 66 -3.13 -13.98 -1.80
N SER A 67 -2.24 -14.21 -0.82
CA SER A 67 -0.85 -14.63 -1.03
C SER A 67 -0.75 -16.13 -0.79
N PRO A 68 -0.54 -16.96 -1.81
CA PRO A 68 -0.24 -18.38 -1.64
C PRO A 68 1.27 -18.60 -1.48
N TYR A 69 1.68 -19.43 -0.52
CA TYR A 69 3.08 -19.64 -0.14
C TYR A 69 3.65 -21.00 -0.57
N SER A 70 3.07 -21.63 -1.59
CA SER A 70 3.63 -22.80 -2.27
C SER A 70 2.96 -22.99 -3.64
N TYR A 71 3.58 -23.76 -4.54
CA TYR A 71 3.01 -24.10 -5.84
C TYR A 71 1.63 -24.77 -5.70
N GLU A 72 1.50 -25.71 -4.74
CA GLU A 72 0.23 -26.38 -4.46
C GLU A 72 -0.86 -25.39 -4.04
N LEU A 73 -0.51 -24.43 -3.18
CA LEU A 73 -1.46 -23.42 -2.74
C LEU A 73 -1.82 -22.45 -3.86
N VAL A 74 -0.89 -22.13 -4.78
CA VAL A 74 -1.20 -21.35 -5.99
C VAL A 74 -2.30 -22.06 -6.79
N ASP A 75 -2.15 -23.37 -7.05
CA ASP A 75 -3.14 -24.14 -7.81
C ASP A 75 -4.50 -24.22 -7.10
N LYS A 76 -4.50 -24.41 -5.79
CA LYS A 76 -5.74 -24.51 -5.01
C LYS A 76 -6.56 -23.22 -4.99
N VAL A 77 -5.91 -22.06 -5.03
CA VAL A 77 -6.62 -20.76 -4.93
C VAL A 77 -6.92 -20.14 -6.28
N ASP A 78 -6.32 -20.64 -7.37
CA ASP A 78 -6.36 -19.97 -8.67
C ASP A 78 -7.78 -19.64 -9.14
N ASP A 79 -8.69 -20.59 -9.11
CA ASP A 79 -10.07 -20.40 -9.58
C ASP A 79 -10.86 -19.35 -8.78
N PHE A 80 -10.40 -19.01 -7.57
CA PHE A 80 -11.08 -18.06 -6.71
C PHE A 80 -10.56 -16.61 -6.88
N LEU A 81 -9.37 -16.44 -7.46
CA LEU A 81 -8.66 -15.17 -7.50
C LEU A 81 -8.93 -14.36 -8.76
N SER A 82 -9.10 -13.06 -8.60
CA SER A 82 -9.02 -12.07 -9.69
C SER A 82 -7.62 -11.49 -9.87
N ALA A 83 -6.77 -11.58 -8.84
CA ALA A 83 -5.38 -11.15 -8.86
C ALA A 83 -4.59 -11.88 -7.75
N TYR A 84 -3.30 -12.05 -7.94
CA TYR A 84 -2.39 -12.61 -6.94
C TYR A 84 -1.68 -11.54 -6.14
N LYS A 85 -1.32 -11.84 -4.89
CA LYS A 85 -0.36 -11.06 -4.12
C LYS A 85 0.88 -11.91 -3.86
N ILE A 86 2.05 -11.35 -4.16
CA ILE A 86 3.35 -11.89 -3.76
C ILE A 86 3.85 -11.05 -2.59
N GLY A 87 4.05 -11.69 -1.45
CA GLY A 87 4.60 -11.07 -0.24
C GLY A 87 6.07 -10.72 -0.40
N SER A 88 6.55 -9.75 0.38
CA SER A 88 7.96 -9.34 0.34
C SER A 88 8.94 -10.47 0.61
N GLY A 89 8.55 -11.45 1.44
CA GLY A 89 9.39 -12.60 1.76
C GLY A 89 9.70 -13.52 0.57
N ASP A 90 8.85 -13.50 -0.45
CA ASP A 90 8.96 -14.40 -1.61
C ASP A 90 9.58 -13.75 -2.84
N ILE A 91 9.93 -12.45 -2.78
CA ILE A 91 10.42 -11.71 -3.95
C ILE A 91 11.68 -12.32 -4.57
N THR A 92 12.53 -12.95 -3.77
CA THR A 92 13.75 -13.63 -4.23
C THR A 92 13.52 -15.07 -4.65
N TRP A 93 12.33 -15.63 -4.42
CA TRP A 93 11.96 -16.95 -4.92
C TRP A 93 11.39 -16.85 -6.34
N LEU A 94 12.29 -16.60 -7.30
CA LEU A 94 11.91 -16.35 -8.71
C LEU A 94 11.07 -17.48 -9.31
N GLY A 95 11.23 -18.72 -8.85
CA GLY A 95 10.41 -19.84 -9.30
C GLY A 95 8.92 -19.68 -8.98
N ILE A 96 8.56 -19.23 -7.77
CA ILE A 96 7.15 -18.98 -7.43
C ILE A 96 6.63 -17.73 -8.14
N VAL A 97 7.49 -16.71 -8.32
CA VAL A 97 7.16 -15.49 -9.07
C VAL A 97 6.78 -15.84 -10.51
N ASP A 98 7.60 -16.64 -11.19
CA ASP A 98 7.35 -17.13 -12.54
C ASP A 98 6.07 -17.96 -12.63
N TYR A 99 5.89 -18.87 -11.68
CA TYR A 99 4.72 -19.76 -11.64
C TYR A 99 3.42 -18.99 -11.46
N ILE A 100 3.38 -18.01 -10.56
CA ILE A 100 2.23 -17.13 -10.37
C ILE A 100 1.97 -16.31 -11.63
N ALA A 101 3.03 -15.76 -12.25
CA ALA A 101 2.91 -14.97 -13.47
C ALA A 101 2.32 -15.79 -14.63
N SER A 102 2.66 -17.08 -14.72
CA SER A 102 2.14 -18.01 -15.75
C SER A 102 0.62 -18.25 -15.66
N LYS A 103 -0.03 -17.89 -14.54
CA LYS A 103 -1.49 -17.98 -14.39
C LYS A 103 -2.26 -16.90 -15.17
N ASN A 104 -1.56 -15.94 -15.78
CA ASN A 104 -2.15 -14.86 -16.60
C ASN A 104 -3.20 -14.02 -15.86
N LYS A 105 -2.95 -13.74 -14.57
CA LYS A 105 -3.76 -12.84 -13.74
C LYS A 105 -2.91 -11.68 -13.26
N PRO A 106 -3.51 -10.52 -12.94
CA PRO A 106 -2.77 -9.42 -12.34
C PRO A 106 -2.01 -9.83 -11.08
N VAL A 107 -0.81 -9.26 -10.88
CA VAL A 107 0.05 -9.59 -9.75
C VAL A 107 0.40 -8.33 -8.96
N LEU A 108 0.16 -8.35 -7.65
CA LEU A 108 0.63 -7.33 -6.71
C LEU A 108 1.93 -7.82 -6.07
N LEU A 109 3.05 -7.16 -6.35
CA LEU A 109 4.39 -7.50 -5.81
C LEU A 109 4.80 -6.49 -4.73
N ALA A 110 4.98 -6.95 -3.49
CA ALA A 110 5.56 -6.13 -2.43
C ALA A 110 7.09 -6.31 -2.36
N THR A 111 7.80 -5.21 -2.09
CA THR A 111 9.28 -5.11 -2.22
C THR A 111 9.99 -4.86 -0.89
N GLY A 112 9.39 -5.24 0.24
CA GLY A 112 10.01 -5.07 1.54
C GLY A 112 11.23 -5.97 1.73
N ALA A 113 12.22 -5.50 2.49
CA ALA A 113 13.48 -6.17 2.77
C ALA A 113 14.24 -6.63 1.51
N SER A 114 14.13 -5.86 0.42
CA SER A 114 14.77 -6.17 -0.88
C SER A 114 15.63 -5.02 -1.35
N THR A 115 16.68 -5.38 -2.10
CA THR A 115 17.48 -4.44 -2.88
C THR A 115 16.80 -4.12 -4.21
N ILE A 116 17.25 -3.06 -4.88
CA ILE A 116 16.71 -2.71 -6.20
C ILE A 116 16.99 -3.82 -7.22
N ASP A 117 18.14 -4.47 -7.15
CA ASP A 117 18.51 -5.56 -8.07
C ASP A 117 17.58 -6.77 -7.91
N GLU A 118 17.17 -7.10 -6.69
CA GLU A 118 16.19 -8.17 -6.41
C GLU A 118 14.80 -7.80 -6.93
N VAL A 119 14.40 -6.54 -6.78
CA VAL A 119 13.15 -6.04 -7.37
C VAL A 119 13.19 -6.13 -8.89
N GLU A 120 14.31 -5.76 -9.51
CA GLU A 120 14.49 -5.85 -10.96
C GLU A 120 14.42 -7.28 -11.49
N MET A 121 15.04 -8.23 -10.79
CA MET A 121 14.93 -9.65 -11.14
C MET A 121 13.51 -10.17 -11.08
N ALA A 122 12.79 -9.86 -10.00
CA ALA A 122 11.39 -10.26 -9.85
C ALA A 122 10.48 -9.59 -10.90
N MET A 123 10.65 -8.29 -11.14
CA MET A 123 9.91 -7.58 -12.18
C MET A 123 10.21 -8.11 -13.58
N SER A 124 11.47 -8.40 -13.91
CA SER A 124 11.83 -9.02 -15.19
C SER A 124 11.14 -10.37 -15.37
N THR A 125 11.07 -11.17 -14.31
CA THR A 125 10.37 -12.45 -14.31
C THR A 125 8.87 -12.27 -14.58
N LEU A 126 8.20 -11.34 -13.88
CA LEU A 126 6.77 -11.05 -14.07
C LEU A 126 6.49 -10.54 -15.49
N LEU A 127 7.29 -9.59 -15.98
CA LEU A 127 7.08 -8.93 -17.26
C LEU A 127 7.30 -9.84 -18.48
N ASN A 128 7.90 -11.03 -18.29
CA ASN A 128 7.94 -12.06 -19.32
C ASN A 128 6.55 -12.67 -19.60
N HIS A 129 5.61 -12.52 -18.66
CA HIS A 129 4.27 -13.12 -18.75
C HIS A 129 3.16 -12.07 -18.84
N THR A 130 3.24 -10.99 -18.07
CA THR A 130 2.17 -10.00 -17.95
C THR A 130 2.69 -8.61 -17.63
N ASN A 131 1.98 -7.58 -18.16
CA ASN A 131 2.17 -6.19 -17.74
C ASN A 131 1.16 -5.76 -16.66
N ASP A 132 0.22 -6.62 -16.30
CA ASP A 132 -0.78 -6.35 -15.26
C ASP A 132 -0.17 -6.51 -13.87
N VAL A 133 0.79 -5.66 -13.54
CA VAL A 133 1.56 -5.69 -12.30
C VAL A 133 1.29 -4.43 -11.47
N VAL A 134 1.15 -4.60 -10.17
CA VAL A 134 1.22 -3.53 -9.17
C VAL A 134 2.53 -3.67 -8.41
N LEU A 135 3.43 -2.72 -8.56
CA LEU A 135 4.70 -2.69 -7.84
C LEU A 135 4.56 -1.84 -6.57
N MET A 136 4.71 -2.50 -5.41
CA MET A 136 4.37 -1.91 -4.13
C MET A 136 5.62 -1.67 -3.27
N GLN A 137 5.92 -0.39 -2.97
CA GLN A 137 6.89 -0.08 -1.91
C GLN A 137 6.41 -0.69 -0.60
N CYS A 138 7.35 -1.26 0.16
CA CYS A 138 7.06 -1.87 1.45
C CYS A 138 8.25 -1.72 2.40
N ASN A 139 7.97 -1.64 3.71
CA ASN A 139 8.94 -1.87 4.77
C ASN A 139 8.38 -2.95 5.70
N THR A 140 9.12 -4.04 5.88
CA THR A 140 8.69 -5.24 6.62
C THR A 140 8.95 -5.17 8.12
N ASN A 141 9.00 -3.98 8.71
CA ASN A 141 9.06 -3.84 10.17
C ASN A 141 7.65 -3.86 10.79
N TYR A 142 7.30 -4.98 11.41
CA TYR A 142 5.98 -5.26 11.99
C TYR A 142 5.83 -4.83 13.46
N THR A 143 6.49 -3.76 13.89
CA THR A 143 6.50 -3.36 15.31
C THR A 143 5.45 -2.33 15.69
N ALA A 144 4.76 -1.71 14.74
CA ALA A 144 3.88 -0.55 14.92
C ALA A 144 4.56 0.67 15.59
N SER A 145 5.89 0.70 15.62
CA SER A 145 6.64 1.82 16.19
C SER A 145 6.52 3.07 15.32
N LEU A 146 6.30 4.25 15.94
CA LEU A 146 6.35 5.53 15.24
C LEU A 146 7.74 5.80 14.62
N GLU A 147 8.79 5.20 15.15
CA GLU A 147 10.13 5.30 14.58
C GLU A 147 10.23 4.71 13.17
N ASN A 148 9.36 3.76 12.81
CA ASN A 148 9.33 3.13 11.49
C ASN A 148 9.10 4.13 10.36
N PHE A 149 8.45 5.27 10.62
CA PHE A 149 8.26 6.30 9.61
C PHE A 149 9.57 6.75 8.95
N LYS A 150 10.70 6.72 9.68
CA LYS A 150 12.03 7.07 9.14
C LYS A 150 12.51 6.13 8.04
N TYR A 151 11.96 4.91 7.96
CA TYR A 151 12.46 3.83 7.11
C TYR A 151 11.48 3.44 5.99
N ILE A 152 10.32 4.07 5.89
CA ILE A 152 9.32 3.74 4.86
C ILE A 152 9.80 4.11 3.47
N ASN A 153 10.58 5.18 3.36
CA ASN A 153 11.25 5.61 2.13
C ASN A 153 10.29 5.73 0.91
N LEU A 154 9.22 6.47 1.08
CA LEU A 154 8.20 6.67 0.01
C LEU A 154 8.80 7.20 -1.30
N ASN A 155 9.95 7.89 -1.26
CA ASN A 155 10.60 8.39 -2.47
C ASN A 155 11.00 7.28 -3.46
N VAL A 156 11.08 6.01 -3.02
CA VAL A 156 11.28 4.86 -3.91
C VAL A 156 10.17 4.75 -4.95
N LEU A 157 8.94 5.17 -4.64
CA LEU A 157 7.84 5.21 -5.61
C LEU A 157 8.17 6.07 -6.83
N LYS A 158 8.95 7.15 -6.66
CA LYS A 158 9.39 7.99 -7.80
C LYS A 158 10.38 7.26 -8.70
N GLU A 159 11.24 6.44 -8.10
CA GLU A 159 12.18 5.59 -8.85
C GLU A 159 11.43 4.52 -9.63
N TYR A 160 10.50 3.83 -8.97
CA TYR A 160 9.64 2.85 -9.63
C TYR A 160 8.86 3.45 -10.79
N GLY A 161 8.22 4.61 -10.60
CA GLY A 161 7.47 5.29 -11.65
C GLY A 161 8.32 5.75 -12.83
N ARG A 162 9.61 6.09 -12.61
CA ARG A 162 10.54 6.41 -13.70
C ARG A 162 11.01 5.17 -14.46
N LYS A 163 11.22 4.06 -13.74
CA LYS A 163 11.76 2.82 -14.30
C LYS A 163 10.67 1.99 -14.99
N TYR A 164 9.46 2.02 -14.47
CA TYR A 164 8.33 1.22 -14.89
C TYR A 164 7.11 2.11 -15.14
N SER A 165 7.16 2.97 -16.16
CA SER A 165 6.16 4.01 -16.44
C SER A 165 4.74 3.49 -16.64
N ASP A 166 4.61 2.25 -17.14
CA ASP A 166 3.33 1.62 -17.49
C ASP A 166 2.80 0.70 -16.38
N ILE A 167 3.53 0.59 -15.27
CA ILE A 167 3.18 -0.27 -14.13
C ILE A 167 2.46 0.54 -13.06
N ILE A 168 1.42 -0.05 -12.48
CA ILE A 168 0.67 0.56 -11.37
C ILE A 168 1.55 0.55 -10.11
N LEU A 169 1.67 1.71 -9.47
CA LEU A 169 2.38 1.84 -8.20
C LEU A 169 1.47 1.56 -7.01
N GLY A 170 2.04 0.99 -5.96
CA GLY A 170 1.33 0.71 -4.71
C GLY A 170 2.19 0.90 -3.46
N LEU A 171 1.54 0.80 -2.31
CA LEU A 171 2.17 0.78 -0.99
C LEU A 171 1.61 -0.38 -0.19
N SER A 172 2.48 -1.25 0.32
CA SER A 172 2.17 -2.24 1.36
C SER A 172 2.75 -1.74 2.68
N ASP A 173 1.90 -1.34 3.62
CA ASP A 173 2.29 -0.52 4.76
C ASP A 173 1.91 -1.12 6.12
N HIS A 174 2.83 -0.99 7.07
CA HIS A 174 2.71 -1.50 8.44
C HIS A 174 2.81 -0.37 9.49
N THR A 175 2.80 0.89 9.07
CA THR A 175 2.80 2.04 9.98
C THR A 175 1.40 2.34 10.51
N PRO A 176 1.25 2.92 11.68
CA PRO A 176 -0.06 3.35 12.17
C PRO A 176 -0.58 4.58 11.40
N GLY A 177 -1.91 4.71 11.34
CA GLY A 177 -2.58 5.87 10.76
C GLY A 177 -2.48 5.96 9.23
N HIS A 178 -2.54 7.18 8.70
CA HIS A 178 -2.75 7.46 7.28
C HIS A 178 -1.63 8.27 6.59
N ALA A 179 -0.63 8.75 7.33
CA ALA A 179 0.38 9.67 6.78
C ALA A 179 1.15 9.10 5.59
N THR A 180 1.60 7.84 5.68
CA THR A 180 2.31 7.13 4.61
C THR A 180 1.42 6.88 3.40
N VAL A 181 0.14 6.57 3.64
CA VAL A 181 -0.87 6.34 2.59
C VAL A 181 -1.08 7.63 1.78
N LEU A 182 -1.33 8.75 2.46
CA LEU A 182 -1.50 10.06 1.80
C LEU A 182 -0.26 10.44 0.99
N GLY A 183 0.93 10.23 1.57
CA GLY A 183 2.20 10.46 0.87
C GLY A 183 2.33 9.60 -0.39
N ALA A 184 2.05 8.30 -0.29
CA ALA A 184 2.13 7.37 -1.42
C ALA A 184 1.14 7.71 -2.53
N VAL A 185 -0.12 8.04 -2.19
CA VAL A 185 -1.14 8.46 -3.17
C VAL A 185 -0.71 9.73 -3.89
N THR A 186 -0.16 10.72 -3.17
CA THR A 186 0.40 11.94 -3.78
C THR A 186 1.56 11.62 -4.75
N MET A 187 2.32 10.56 -4.48
CA MET A 187 3.42 10.09 -5.34
C MET A 187 2.97 9.15 -6.47
N GLY A 188 1.66 8.97 -6.66
CA GLY A 188 1.10 8.20 -7.76
C GLY A 188 0.70 6.76 -7.43
N ALA A 189 0.81 6.32 -6.18
CA ALA A 189 0.31 5.00 -5.78
C ALA A 189 -1.22 4.92 -5.96
N ARG A 190 -1.68 3.81 -6.55
CA ARG A 190 -3.10 3.54 -6.80
C ARG A 190 -3.64 2.36 -6.00
N VAL A 191 -2.75 1.53 -5.47
CA VAL A 191 -3.10 0.37 -4.64
C VAL A 191 -2.43 0.52 -3.28
N ILE A 192 -3.23 0.47 -2.23
CA ILE A 192 -2.77 0.56 -0.83
C ILE A 192 -3.19 -0.72 -0.12
N GLU A 193 -2.25 -1.33 0.55
CA GLU A 193 -2.46 -2.51 1.39
C GLU A 193 -2.04 -2.21 2.82
N LYS A 194 -2.91 -2.53 3.77
CA LYS A 194 -2.61 -2.52 5.21
C LYS A 194 -3.28 -3.71 5.89
N HIS A 195 -2.69 -4.17 6.98
CA HIS A 195 -3.31 -5.21 7.81
C HIS A 195 -4.55 -4.66 8.53
N PHE A 196 -5.56 -5.51 8.65
CA PHE A 196 -6.83 -5.20 9.31
C PHE A 196 -7.13 -6.22 10.42
N THR A 197 -7.68 -5.75 11.51
CA THR A 197 -8.18 -6.59 12.60
C THR A 197 -9.47 -6.01 13.19
N ASP A 198 -10.27 -6.86 13.79
CA ASP A 198 -11.41 -6.46 14.62
C ASP A 198 -10.98 -5.93 15.99
N ASP A 199 -9.82 -6.42 16.52
CA ASP A 199 -9.30 -6.03 17.83
C ASP A 199 -7.76 -6.15 17.85
N THR A 200 -7.08 -5.01 18.04
CA THR A 200 -5.60 -4.93 18.11
C THR A 200 -5.01 -5.55 19.40
N THR A 201 -5.83 -5.90 20.38
CA THR A 201 -5.39 -6.53 21.64
C THR A 201 -5.34 -8.05 21.56
N ARG A 202 -5.86 -8.66 20.49
CA ARG A 202 -5.84 -10.11 20.32
C ARG A 202 -4.42 -10.65 20.24
N GLU A 203 -4.22 -11.86 20.73
CA GLU A 203 -2.96 -12.60 20.53
C GLU A 203 -2.91 -13.15 19.10
N GLY A 204 -1.78 -12.95 18.41
CA GLY A 204 -1.55 -13.40 17.04
C GLY A 204 -0.41 -12.63 16.38
N PRO A 205 0.05 -13.05 15.21
CA PRO A 205 1.22 -12.46 14.58
C PRO A 205 1.00 -11.00 14.16
N ASP A 206 -0.19 -10.62 13.70
CA ASP A 206 -0.41 -9.38 12.96
C ASP A 206 -1.31 -8.35 13.67
N HIS A 207 -2.08 -8.75 14.69
CA HIS A 207 -3.09 -7.89 15.31
C HIS A 207 -2.53 -6.57 15.84
N LYS A 208 -1.35 -6.58 16.43
CA LYS A 208 -0.78 -5.43 17.13
C LYS A 208 -0.46 -4.23 16.24
N PHE A 209 -0.07 -4.45 14.99
CA PHE A 209 0.23 -3.38 14.03
C PHE A 209 -0.86 -3.20 12.98
N SER A 210 -1.91 -4.02 13.03
CA SER A 210 -3.07 -3.91 12.17
C SER A 210 -3.92 -2.68 12.50
N MET A 211 -4.65 -2.21 11.52
CA MET A 211 -5.67 -1.19 11.71
C MET A 211 -7.01 -1.85 12.10
N ASP A 212 -7.72 -1.21 13.02
CA ASP A 212 -9.09 -1.55 13.34
C ASP A 212 -10.09 -0.84 12.38
N PHE A 213 -11.38 -1.09 12.57
CA PHE A 213 -12.43 -0.50 11.75
C PHE A 213 -12.39 1.04 11.74
N ASN A 214 -12.17 1.67 12.89
CA ASN A 214 -12.21 3.13 13.01
C ASN A 214 -11.01 3.79 12.34
N THR A 215 -9.81 3.28 12.59
CA THR A 215 -8.57 3.78 12.01
C THR A 215 -8.53 3.53 10.50
N TRP A 216 -9.07 2.39 10.03
CA TRP A 216 -9.23 2.11 8.61
C TRP A 216 -10.18 3.09 7.92
N LYS A 217 -11.35 3.32 8.53
CA LYS A 217 -12.33 4.29 8.03
C LYS A 217 -11.75 5.69 7.94
N ASP A 218 -11.03 6.14 8.98
CA ASP A 218 -10.37 7.45 8.97
C ASP A 218 -9.34 7.54 7.86
N MET A 219 -8.47 6.54 7.71
CA MET A 219 -7.49 6.48 6.62
C MET A 219 -8.15 6.62 5.25
N VAL A 220 -9.21 5.86 4.98
CA VAL A 220 -9.93 5.94 3.70
C VAL A 220 -10.54 7.32 3.51
N SER A 221 -11.18 7.89 4.53
CA SER A 221 -11.79 9.22 4.46
C SER A 221 -10.75 10.29 4.13
N ARG A 222 -9.58 10.28 4.81
CA ARG A 222 -8.49 11.22 4.54
C ARG A 222 -7.91 11.05 3.14
N THR A 223 -7.85 9.81 2.66
CA THR A 223 -7.39 9.53 1.29
C THR A 223 -8.35 10.13 0.26
N ARG A 224 -9.67 10.00 0.45
CA ARG A 224 -10.66 10.60 -0.45
C ARG A 224 -10.63 12.14 -0.40
N GLU A 225 -10.44 12.73 0.77
CA GLU A 225 -10.22 14.19 0.92
C GLU A 225 -8.98 14.64 0.12
N LEU A 226 -7.87 13.90 0.23
CA LEU A 226 -6.66 14.18 -0.53
C LEU A 226 -6.90 14.09 -2.04
N GLU A 227 -7.48 12.99 -2.53
CA GLU A 227 -7.76 12.79 -3.95
C GLU A 227 -8.59 13.93 -4.54
N ASN A 228 -9.61 14.38 -3.81
CA ASN A 228 -10.41 15.54 -4.21
C ASN A 228 -9.60 16.85 -4.21
N SER A 229 -8.57 16.95 -3.39
CA SER A 229 -7.73 18.15 -3.23
C SER A 229 -6.62 18.25 -4.27
N LEU A 230 -6.23 17.15 -4.91
CA LEU A 230 -5.13 17.14 -5.88
C LEU A 230 -5.44 17.97 -7.13
N GLY A 231 -6.67 17.97 -7.61
CA GLY A 231 -7.10 18.81 -8.74
C GLY A 231 -6.31 18.59 -10.02
N LEU A 232 -6.11 19.67 -10.76
CA LEU A 232 -5.37 19.71 -12.02
C LEU A 232 -4.13 20.58 -11.91
N GLU A 233 -3.12 20.33 -12.75
CA GLU A 233 -1.88 21.13 -12.81
C GLU A 233 -2.08 22.50 -13.51
N ILE A 234 -3.26 23.09 -13.35
CA ILE A 234 -3.64 24.36 -13.98
C ILE A 234 -3.99 25.37 -12.90
N LYS A 235 -3.19 26.44 -12.76
CA LYS A 235 -3.55 27.55 -11.86
C LYS A 235 -4.54 28.47 -12.56
N LYS A 236 -5.77 28.49 -12.06
CA LYS A 236 -6.86 29.39 -12.50
C LYS A 236 -7.59 29.92 -11.27
N VAL A 237 -8.51 30.85 -11.49
CA VAL A 237 -9.53 31.20 -10.50
C VAL A 237 -10.56 30.07 -10.53
N GLU A 238 -10.78 29.41 -9.42
CA GLU A 238 -11.80 28.38 -9.32
C GLU A 238 -13.18 28.98 -9.13
N ASP A 239 -14.23 28.22 -9.48
CA ASP A 239 -15.61 28.71 -9.44
C ASP A 239 -16.03 29.24 -8.06
N ASN A 240 -15.54 28.59 -6.99
CA ASN A 240 -15.79 28.99 -5.61
C ASN A 240 -15.01 30.25 -5.16
N GLU A 241 -14.04 30.73 -5.95
CA GLU A 241 -13.28 31.97 -5.73
C GLU A 241 -13.84 33.16 -6.52
N ALA A 242 -14.75 32.94 -7.49
CA ALA A 242 -15.18 33.96 -8.44
C ALA A 242 -15.71 35.23 -7.74
N GLU A 243 -16.51 35.08 -6.70
CA GLU A 243 -17.04 36.20 -5.93
C GLU A 243 -15.97 36.89 -5.08
N THR A 244 -14.97 36.15 -4.61
CA THR A 244 -13.93 36.66 -3.72
C THR A 244 -12.81 37.39 -4.47
N VAL A 245 -12.68 37.18 -5.77
CA VAL A 245 -11.67 37.85 -6.61
C VAL A 245 -11.67 39.37 -6.43
N VAL A 246 -12.84 39.98 -6.48
CA VAL A 246 -12.98 41.43 -6.31
C VAL A 246 -12.69 41.86 -4.88
N LEU A 247 -13.11 41.06 -3.90
CA LEU A 247 -12.96 41.37 -2.48
C LEU A 247 -11.52 41.25 -1.99
N GLN A 248 -10.77 40.29 -2.53
CA GLN A 248 -9.41 39.94 -2.07
C GLN A 248 -8.29 40.65 -2.85
N ARG A 249 -8.57 41.12 -4.06
CA ARG A 249 -7.57 41.84 -4.83
C ARG A 249 -7.36 43.25 -4.24
N ARG A 250 -6.09 43.64 -4.17
CA ARG A 250 -5.72 44.96 -3.66
C ARG A 250 -6.30 46.05 -4.55
N SER A 251 -7.00 47.02 -3.97
CA SER A 251 -7.48 48.21 -4.64
C SER A 251 -6.34 49.18 -4.91
N ILE A 252 -6.33 49.77 -6.08
CA ILE A 252 -5.44 50.90 -6.40
C ILE A 252 -6.03 52.13 -5.77
N ARG A 253 -5.19 52.90 -5.09
CA ARG A 253 -5.56 54.19 -4.48
C ARG A 253 -4.65 55.30 -4.98
N ILE A 254 -5.28 56.40 -5.36
CA ILE A 254 -4.57 57.63 -5.77
C ILE A 254 -4.02 58.34 -4.51
N LYS A 255 -2.74 58.72 -4.54
CA LYS A 255 -2.06 59.37 -3.41
C LYS A 255 -2.32 60.87 -3.33
N LYS A 256 -2.81 61.49 -4.41
CA LYS A 256 -3.09 62.93 -4.51
C LYS A 256 -4.41 63.19 -5.24
N ASP A 257 -4.95 64.36 -5.05
CA ASP A 257 -6.15 64.81 -5.78
C ASP A 257 -5.82 64.93 -7.28
N LEU A 258 -6.65 64.35 -8.13
CA LEU A 258 -6.61 64.48 -9.59
C LEU A 258 -7.90 65.11 -10.06
N ALA A 259 -7.80 66.02 -11.06
CA ALA A 259 -8.97 66.59 -11.69
C ALA A 259 -9.58 65.61 -12.74
N ALA A 260 -10.83 65.81 -13.05
CA ALA A 260 -11.49 64.99 -14.13
C ALA A 260 -10.80 65.24 -15.48
N GLY A 261 -10.29 64.18 -16.06
CA GLY A 261 -9.54 64.22 -17.32
C GLY A 261 -8.02 64.16 -17.15
N ASP A 262 -7.49 64.19 -15.90
CA ASP A 262 -6.06 64.00 -15.67
C ASP A 262 -5.65 62.54 -15.96
N MET A 263 -4.46 62.38 -16.58
CA MET A 263 -3.88 61.09 -16.81
C MET A 263 -3.27 60.52 -15.51
N VAL A 264 -3.74 59.42 -15.02
CA VAL A 264 -3.18 58.70 -13.88
C VAL A 264 -1.81 58.14 -14.26
N ARG A 265 -0.78 58.43 -13.49
CA ARG A 265 0.59 57.95 -13.69
C ARG A 265 0.97 57.03 -12.51
N GLU A 266 2.00 56.23 -12.70
CA GLU A 266 2.48 55.29 -11.66
C GLU A 266 2.83 56.01 -10.34
N ASP A 267 3.40 57.18 -10.41
CA ASP A 267 3.74 58.03 -9.24
C ASP A 267 2.53 58.58 -8.51
N ASP A 268 1.35 58.53 -9.11
CA ASP A 268 0.08 58.96 -8.53
C ASP A 268 -0.62 57.88 -7.70
N LEU A 269 -0.10 56.63 -7.75
CA LEU A 269 -0.65 55.41 -7.11
C LEU A 269 0.03 55.07 -5.78
#